data_944685ec3e7661f6f7366183c1129547
#
_entry.id   944685ec3e7661f6f7366183c1129547
#
_cell.length_a   1.000
_cell.length_b   1.000
_cell.length_c   1.000
_cell.angle_alpha   90.00
_cell.angle_beta   90.00
_cell.angle_gamma   90.00
#
_symmetry.space_group_name_H-M   'P 1'
#
loop_
_entity.id
_entity.type
_entity.pdbx_description
1 polymer ?
#
loop_
_entity_poly.entity_id
_entity_poly.type
_entity_poly.pdbx_seq_one_letter_code
_entity_poly.pdbx_strand_id
1 'polypeptide(L)'
;MAFQSWAQGLIDDHTWMTIKSIKGVRGSRIEKGRALQRKEMAKLVFHCEEEKTLIGIRDAAIFMLGAGCGFRRAEIVNLCLDGVDKVNRSVRVIGKGNKERLVLCSDTVWDYLSKWLFYREKVLELGIPNVFCVIYKGQHIDTSRPLTESAVYAMLKNRAAESEVQTFTPHDLRRTFATRLFENGNDANIVRENMGHSSILTTQRYDKRDKERALRATRDIHVI
;
A
#
# COMPACT_ATOMS: atom_id res chain seq x y z
N MET A 1 -6.05 -25.59 -3.53
CA MET A 1 -5.87 -26.94 -2.97
C MET A 1 -6.85 -27.94 -3.59
N ALA A 2 -8.16 -27.87 -3.41
CA ALA A 2 -9.09 -28.90 -3.92
C ALA A 2 -8.98 -29.19 -5.43
N PHE A 3 -8.76 -28.20 -6.29
CA PHE A 3 -8.53 -28.42 -7.73
C PHE A 3 -7.24 -29.21 -8.00
N GLN A 4 -6.17 -28.91 -7.28
CA GLN A 4 -4.91 -29.64 -7.42
C GLN A 4 -5.03 -31.11 -6.98
N SER A 5 -5.74 -31.34 -5.85
CA SER A 5 -6.01 -32.70 -5.38
C SER A 5 -6.85 -33.50 -6.37
N TRP A 6 -7.83 -32.88 -7.00
CA TRP A 6 -8.62 -33.48 -8.07
C TRP A 6 -7.76 -33.78 -9.32
N ALA A 7 -6.98 -32.78 -9.78
CA ALA A 7 -6.10 -32.94 -10.93
C ALA A 7 -5.00 -34.03 -10.74
N GLN A 8 -4.64 -34.33 -9.49
CA GLN A 8 -3.71 -35.39 -9.11
C GLN A 8 -4.40 -36.73 -8.82
N GLY A 9 -5.72 -36.85 -9.02
CA GLY A 9 -6.48 -38.09 -8.79
C GLY A 9 -6.66 -38.44 -7.31
N LEU A 10 -6.39 -37.51 -6.37
CA LEU A 10 -6.53 -37.73 -4.93
C LEU A 10 -7.98 -37.63 -4.44
N ILE A 11 -8.86 -37.01 -5.21
CA ILE A 11 -10.30 -36.95 -4.99
C ILE A 11 -11.03 -37.20 -6.31
N ASP A 12 -12.20 -37.81 -6.24
CA ASP A 12 -13.03 -38.12 -7.40
C ASP A 12 -13.83 -36.91 -7.92
N ASP A 13 -14.43 -37.06 -9.10
CA ASP A 13 -15.23 -36.01 -9.74
C ASP A 13 -16.44 -35.59 -8.90
N HIS A 14 -17.10 -36.54 -8.24
CA HIS A 14 -18.25 -36.25 -7.39
C HIS A 14 -17.83 -35.36 -6.19
N THR A 15 -16.75 -35.72 -5.51
CA THR A 15 -16.19 -34.97 -4.39
C THR A 15 -15.75 -33.56 -4.85
N TRP A 16 -15.08 -33.49 -6.01
CA TRP A 16 -14.69 -32.19 -6.61
C TRP A 16 -15.91 -31.32 -6.91
N MET A 17 -16.95 -31.85 -7.55
CA MET A 17 -18.17 -31.11 -7.87
C MET A 17 -18.90 -30.67 -6.60
N THR A 18 -18.93 -31.50 -5.57
CA THR A 18 -19.51 -31.17 -4.27
C THR A 18 -18.75 -29.98 -3.62
N ILE A 19 -17.42 -30.05 -3.55
CA ILE A 19 -16.58 -28.95 -3.04
C ILE A 19 -16.80 -27.66 -3.85
N LYS A 20 -16.85 -27.76 -5.17
CA LYS A 20 -17.06 -26.63 -6.08
C LYS A 20 -18.45 -26.00 -5.91
N SER A 21 -19.46 -26.78 -5.54
CA SER A 21 -20.82 -26.31 -5.32
C SER A 21 -21.00 -25.54 -4.00
N ILE A 22 -20.06 -25.67 -3.06
CA ILE A 22 -20.12 -24.98 -1.77
C ILE A 22 -20.01 -23.47 -2.04
N LYS A 23 -21.12 -22.77 -1.92
CA LYS A 23 -21.15 -21.32 -2.02
C LYS A 23 -20.55 -20.72 -0.76
N GLY A 24 -19.50 -19.92 -0.91
CA GLY A 24 -18.97 -19.15 0.21
C GLY A 24 -20.06 -18.26 0.82
N VAL A 25 -20.09 -18.19 2.15
CA VAL A 25 -21.01 -17.29 2.87
C VAL A 25 -20.67 -15.84 2.50
N ARG A 26 -21.57 -15.20 1.74
CA ARG A 26 -21.48 -13.78 1.42
C ARG A 26 -22.04 -13.00 2.61
N GLY A 27 -21.16 -12.44 3.40
CA GLY A 27 -21.52 -11.50 4.46
C GLY A 27 -20.80 -10.18 4.26
N SER A 28 -21.45 -9.05 4.49
CA SER A 28 -20.75 -7.77 4.64
C SER A 28 -20.39 -7.61 6.12
N ARG A 29 -19.11 -7.50 6.41
CA ARG A 29 -18.63 -7.14 7.75
C ARG A 29 -18.33 -5.65 7.75
N ILE A 30 -18.57 -5.00 8.89
CA ILE A 30 -18.06 -3.63 9.11
C ILE A 30 -16.57 -3.67 8.94
N GLU A 31 -16.04 -2.89 8.01
CA GLU A 31 -14.59 -2.87 7.74
C GLU A 31 -13.83 -2.34 8.96
N LYS A 32 -12.95 -3.19 9.48
CA LYS A 32 -12.02 -2.84 10.54
C LYS A 32 -10.82 -2.13 9.93
N GLY A 33 -10.84 -0.83 9.82
CA GLY A 33 -9.71 -0.08 9.29
C GLY A 33 -10.07 1.39 9.13
N ARG A 34 -9.07 2.25 9.17
CA ARG A 34 -9.23 3.70 9.11
C ARG A 34 -8.24 4.33 8.14
N ALA A 35 -8.54 5.53 7.65
CA ALA A 35 -7.53 6.38 7.04
C ALA A 35 -6.80 7.14 8.16
N LEU A 36 -5.49 7.30 8.04
CA LEU A 36 -4.71 8.13 8.97
C LEU A 36 -4.99 9.60 8.70
N GLN A 37 -5.10 10.37 9.77
CA GLN A 37 -5.22 11.82 9.69
C GLN A 37 -3.88 12.44 9.25
N ARG A 38 -3.93 13.66 8.68
CA ARG A 38 -2.70 14.37 8.27
C ARG A 38 -1.72 14.55 9.43
N LYS A 39 -2.22 14.89 10.61
CA LYS A 39 -1.41 15.05 11.82
C LYS A 39 -0.74 13.76 12.28
N GLU A 40 -1.38 12.59 12.09
CA GLU A 40 -0.80 11.30 12.42
C GLU A 40 0.33 10.95 11.47
N MET A 41 0.13 11.15 10.16
CA MET A 41 1.18 10.99 9.16
C MET A 41 2.37 11.92 9.42
N ALA A 42 2.10 13.19 9.76
CA ALA A 42 3.15 14.15 10.10
C ALA A 42 3.96 13.71 11.32
N LYS A 43 3.32 13.22 12.40
CA LYS A 43 4.00 12.68 13.58
C LYS A 43 4.90 11.49 13.25
N LEU A 44 4.40 10.53 12.46
CA LEU A 44 5.17 9.34 12.06
C LEU A 44 6.41 9.72 11.25
N VAL A 45 6.26 10.60 10.27
CA VAL A 45 7.37 11.04 9.41
C VAL A 45 8.36 11.88 10.19
N PHE A 46 7.88 12.83 11.01
CA PHE A 46 8.72 13.66 11.87
C PHE A 46 9.57 12.80 12.83
N HIS A 47 8.97 11.81 13.48
CA HIS A 47 9.71 10.89 14.34
C HIS A 47 10.83 10.16 13.59
N CYS A 48 10.56 9.69 12.37
CA CYS A 48 11.57 9.06 11.52
C CYS A 48 12.71 10.03 11.15
N GLU A 49 12.42 11.32 10.93
CA GLU A 49 13.43 12.34 10.61
C GLU A 49 14.28 12.72 11.81
N GLU A 50 13.69 12.84 12.99
CA GLU A 50 14.40 13.19 14.23
C GLU A 50 15.47 12.17 14.64
N GLU A 51 15.29 10.89 14.27
CA GLU A 51 16.30 9.86 14.51
C GLU A 51 17.61 10.12 13.77
N LYS A 52 17.59 10.84 12.64
CA LYS A 52 18.76 11.11 11.77
C LYS A 52 19.52 9.84 11.38
N THR A 53 18.81 8.74 11.21
CA THR A 53 19.34 7.40 10.89
C THR A 53 18.93 6.96 9.50
N LEU A 54 19.68 6.01 8.90
CA LEU A 54 19.26 5.38 7.64
C LEU A 54 17.95 4.60 7.78
N ILE A 55 17.69 4.04 8.98
CA ILE A 55 16.45 3.35 9.28
C ILE A 55 15.28 4.35 9.24
N GLY A 56 15.42 5.51 9.88
CA GLY A 56 14.40 6.57 9.84
C GLY A 56 14.13 7.07 8.42
N ILE A 57 15.18 7.34 7.63
CA ILE A 57 15.07 7.77 6.23
C ILE A 57 14.33 6.72 5.38
N ARG A 58 14.67 5.44 5.54
CA ARG A 58 13.99 4.32 4.85
C ARG A 58 12.52 4.23 5.24
N ASP A 59 12.24 4.27 6.54
CA ASP A 59 10.90 4.09 7.08
C ASP A 59 9.97 5.25 6.66
N ALA A 60 10.49 6.49 6.66
CA ALA A 60 9.77 7.66 6.13
C ALA A 60 9.40 7.47 4.64
N ALA A 61 10.33 7.01 3.81
CA ALA A 61 10.06 6.72 2.40
C ALA A 61 8.98 5.63 2.23
N ILE A 62 8.99 4.59 3.07
CA ILE A 62 7.96 3.54 3.06
C ILE A 62 6.60 4.11 3.44
N PHE A 63 6.50 4.97 4.46
CA PHE A 63 5.26 5.65 4.81
C PHE A 63 4.71 6.47 3.65
N MET A 64 5.58 7.24 3.00
CA MET A 64 5.19 8.10 1.90
C MET A 64 4.71 7.30 0.68
N LEU A 65 5.36 6.20 0.33
CA LEU A 65 4.87 5.31 -0.73
C LEU A 65 3.54 4.63 -0.37
N GLY A 66 3.37 4.22 0.88
CA GLY A 66 2.11 3.61 1.34
C GLY A 66 0.93 4.58 1.34
N ALA A 67 1.10 5.77 1.90
CA ALA A 67 0.03 6.75 2.09
C ALA A 67 -0.06 7.78 0.95
N GLY A 68 1.01 8.01 0.19
CA GLY A 68 1.07 8.99 -0.89
C GLY A 68 0.94 8.40 -2.29
N CYS A 69 1.26 7.10 -2.47
CA CYS A 69 1.11 6.37 -3.72
C CYS A 69 0.19 5.15 -3.62
N GLY A 70 -0.28 4.82 -2.44
CA GLY A 70 -1.20 3.72 -2.22
C GLY A 70 -0.59 2.33 -2.47
N PHE A 71 0.71 2.16 -2.31
CA PHE A 71 1.37 0.87 -2.56
C PHE A 71 0.92 -0.19 -1.55
N ARG A 72 0.80 -1.42 -2.05
CA ARG A 72 0.63 -2.59 -1.19
C ARG A 72 1.97 -2.93 -0.54
N ARG A 73 1.92 -3.54 0.64
CA ARG A 73 3.12 -4.00 1.35
C ARG A 73 4.03 -4.86 0.45
N ALA A 74 3.45 -5.80 -0.29
CA ALA A 74 4.20 -6.62 -1.25
C ALA A 74 4.81 -5.78 -2.39
N GLU A 75 4.12 -4.74 -2.87
CA GLU A 75 4.64 -3.84 -3.91
C GLU A 75 5.83 -3.03 -3.39
N ILE A 76 5.80 -2.60 -2.12
CA ILE A 76 6.90 -1.88 -1.49
C ILE A 76 8.16 -2.75 -1.40
N VAL A 77 8.04 -3.98 -0.87
CA VAL A 77 9.21 -4.85 -0.69
C VAL A 77 9.79 -5.40 -1.99
N ASN A 78 8.96 -5.53 -3.02
CA ASN A 78 9.37 -6.00 -4.34
C ASN A 78 9.76 -4.86 -5.30
N LEU A 79 9.73 -3.60 -4.86
CA LEU A 79 10.13 -2.48 -5.68
C LEU A 79 11.62 -2.58 -6.01
N CYS A 80 11.96 -2.55 -7.32
CA CYS A 80 13.32 -2.59 -7.83
C CYS A 80 13.78 -1.21 -8.32
N LEU A 81 15.08 -1.00 -8.30
CA LEU A 81 15.70 0.27 -8.70
C LEU A 81 15.46 0.62 -10.17
N ASP A 82 15.41 -0.39 -11.05
CA ASP A 82 15.06 -0.23 -12.47
C ASP A 82 13.60 0.21 -12.71
N GLY A 83 12.74 0.01 -11.70
CA GLY A 83 11.36 0.49 -11.71
C GLY A 83 11.22 1.96 -11.30
N VAL A 84 12.30 2.65 -10.92
CA VAL A 84 12.26 4.04 -10.48
C VAL A 84 12.74 4.97 -11.58
N ASP A 85 11.84 5.77 -12.12
CA ASP A 85 12.16 6.83 -13.09
C ASP A 85 12.36 8.16 -12.35
N LYS A 86 13.62 8.58 -12.26
CA LYS A 86 14.01 9.81 -11.58
C LYS A 86 13.64 11.07 -12.35
N VAL A 87 13.61 11.00 -13.67
CA VAL A 87 13.30 12.13 -14.54
C VAL A 87 11.82 12.49 -14.42
N ASN A 88 10.97 11.48 -14.53
CA ASN A 88 9.52 11.66 -14.47
C ASN A 88 8.96 11.53 -13.04
N ARG A 89 9.81 11.30 -12.03
CA ARG A 89 9.43 11.08 -10.62
C ARG A 89 8.32 10.04 -10.51
N SER A 90 8.51 8.92 -11.18
CA SER A 90 7.51 7.86 -11.24
C SER A 90 8.10 6.52 -10.84
N VAL A 91 7.21 5.62 -10.44
CA VAL A 91 7.57 4.29 -9.97
C VAL A 91 6.70 3.25 -10.66
N ARG A 92 7.35 2.29 -11.31
CA ARG A 92 6.72 1.13 -11.91
C ARG A 92 6.56 0.04 -10.85
N VAL A 93 5.33 -0.41 -10.66
CA VAL A 93 5.02 -1.48 -9.70
C VAL A 93 4.31 -2.64 -10.36
N ILE A 94 4.64 -3.85 -9.94
CA ILE A 94 4.01 -5.08 -10.36
C ILE A 94 3.04 -5.53 -9.26
N GLY A 95 1.77 -5.54 -9.58
CA GLY A 95 0.70 -5.91 -8.66
C GLY A 95 0.27 -7.38 -8.78
N LYS A 96 -0.81 -7.73 -8.09
CA LYS A 96 -1.40 -9.06 -8.13
C LYS A 96 -1.76 -9.47 -9.56
N GLY A 97 -1.36 -10.68 -9.96
CA GLY A 97 -1.58 -11.21 -11.31
C GLY A 97 -0.62 -10.66 -12.36
N ASN A 98 0.57 -10.25 -11.94
CA ASN A 98 1.63 -9.71 -12.81
C ASN A 98 1.21 -8.46 -13.62
N LYS A 99 0.29 -7.66 -13.04
CA LYS A 99 -0.18 -6.42 -13.67
C LYS A 99 0.74 -5.27 -13.30
N GLU A 100 1.36 -4.68 -14.30
CA GLU A 100 2.16 -3.49 -14.13
C GLU A 100 1.29 -2.23 -14.11
N ARG A 101 1.72 -1.24 -13.33
CA ARG A 101 1.23 0.13 -13.41
C ARG A 101 2.35 1.10 -13.10
N LEU A 102 2.29 2.27 -13.72
CA LEU A 102 3.13 3.41 -13.42
C LEU A 102 2.41 4.31 -12.41
N VAL A 103 3.12 4.75 -11.38
CA VAL A 103 2.58 5.65 -10.36
C VAL A 103 3.47 6.89 -10.32
N LEU A 104 2.87 8.06 -10.57
CA LEU A 104 3.55 9.34 -10.39
C LEU A 104 3.62 9.69 -8.91
N CYS A 105 4.78 10.10 -8.45
CA CYS A 105 5.00 10.59 -7.09
C CYS A 105 4.73 12.10 -7.04
N SER A 106 3.99 12.56 -6.05
CA SER A 106 3.97 13.99 -5.73
C SER A 106 5.35 14.45 -5.27
N ASP A 107 5.61 15.76 -5.32
CA ASP A 107 6.90 16.31 -4.89
C ASP A 107 7.27 15.85 -3.47
N THR A 108 6.32 15.90 -2.55
CA THR A 108 6.56 15.44 -1.17
C THR A 108 6.94 13.95 -1.10
N VAL A 109 6.24 13.07 -1.83
CA VAL A 109 6.59 11.64 -1.85
C VAL A 109 7.96 11.43 -2.47
N TRP A 110 8.25 12.15 -3.55
CA TRP A 110 9.51 12.06 -4.25
C TRP A 110 10.69 12.52 -3.39
N ASP A 111 10.54 13.58 -2.61
CA ASP A 111 11.57 14.08 -1.70
C ASP A 111 12.02 13.01 -0.70
N TYR A 112 11.07 12.29 -0.09
CA TYR A 112 11.39 11.20 0.83
C TYR A 112 11.99 9.98 0.13
N LEU A 113 11.45 9.60 -1.01
CA LEU A 113 11.98 8.48 -1.78
C LEU A 113 13.40 8.79 -2.29
N SER A 114 13.63 9.99 -2.82
CA SER A 114 14.96 10.39 -3.33
C SER A 114 16.02 10.47 -2.25
N LYS A 115 15.67 10.94 -1.03
CA LYS A 115 16.56 10.88 0.14
C LYS A 115 17.03 9.45 0.42
N TRP A 116 16.09 8.49 0.41
CA TRP A 116 16.45 7.09 0.59
C TRP A 116 17.29 6.54 -0.57
N LEU A 117 16.91 6.79 -1.81
CA LEU A 117 17.61 6.35 -3.00
C LEU A 117 19.07 6.82 -3.03
N PHE A 118 19.33 8.05 -2.59
CA PHE A 118 20.69 8.58 -2.48
C PHE A 118 21.64 7.68 -1.66
N TYR A 119 21.15 7.11 -0.56
CA TYR A 119 21.96 6.18 0.25
C TYR A 119 21.97 4.78 -0.35
N ARG A 120 20.82 4.32 -0.86
CA ARG A 120 20.66 2.98 -1.44
C ARG A 120 21.55 2.76 -2.66
N GLU A 121 21.69 3.78 -3.50
CA GLU A 121 22.46 3.69 -4.74
C GLU A 121 23.97 3.70 -4.51
N LYS A 122 24.44 4.27 -3.41
CA LYS A 122 25.86 4.20 -3.06
C LYS A 122 26.38 2.77 -2.81
N VAL A 123 25.49 1.83 -2.59
CA VAL A 123 25.80 0.41 -2.33
C VAL A 123 25.19 -0.51 -3.40
N LEU A 124 24.82 0.05 -4.57
CA LEU A 124 24.14 -0.69 -5.64
C LEU A 124 24.96 -1.83 -6.22
N GLU A 125 26.27 -1.61 -6.40
CA GLU A 125 27.17 -2.56 -7.08
C GLU A 125 27.34 -3.89 -6.32
N LEU A 126 26.90 -3.96 -5.08
CA LEU A 126 27.16 -5.07 -4.15
C LEU A 126 25.98 -6.00 -3.91
N GLY A 127 24.85 -5.87 -4.62
CA GLY A 127 23.71 -6.70 -4.23
C GLY A 127 22.46 -6.70 -5.12
N ILE A 128 21.34 -7.00 -4.48
CA ILE A 128 20.03 -7.17 -5.11
C ILE A 128 19.44 -5.84 -5.64
N PRO A 129 18.56 -5.90 -6.64
CA PRO A 129 17.98 -4.71 -7.25
C PRO A 129 16.91 -4.03 -6.40
N ASN A 130 16.50 -4.62 -5.27
CA ASN A 130 15.41 -4.10 -4.45
C ASN A 130 15.73 -2.71 -3.90
N VAL A 131 14.75 -1.81 -3.94
CA VAL A 131 14.86 -0.46 -3.37
C VAL A 131 15.02 -0.55 -1.85
N PHE A 132 14.26 -1.40 -1.17
CA PHE A 132 14.28 -1.52 0.27
C PHE A 132 14.98 -2.79 0.74
N CYS A 133 16.04 -2.58 1.51
CA CYS A 133 16.89 -3.62 2.07
C CYS A 133 16.86 -3.60 3.60
N VAL A 134 17.35 -4.68 4.20
CA VAL A 134 17.61 -4.75 5.64
C VAL A 134 18.70 -3.75 6.01
N ILE A 135 18.57 -3.12 7.17
CA ILE A 135 19.58 -2.24 7.78
C ILE A 135 19.89 -2.78 9.17
N TYR A 136 21.17 -2.99 9.44
CA TYR A 136 21.64 -3.40 10.76
C TYR A 136 21.90 -2.19 11.68
N LYS A 137 22.06 -2.47 13.00
CA LYS A 137 22.26 -1.44 14.04
C LYS A 137 23.40 -0.45 13.73
N GLY A 138 24.41 -0.84 13.01
CA GLY A 138 25.54 0.02 12.60
C GLY A 138 25.24 0.94 11.40
N GLN A 139 23.98 1.16 11.05
CA GLN A 139 23.57 1.92 9.87
C GLN A 139 24.12 1.32 8.54
N HIS A 140 24.36 0.03 8.53
CA HIS A 140 24.82 -0.72 7.36
C HIS A 140 23.64 -1.29 6.59
N ILE A 141 23.55 -0.93 5.29
CA ILE A 141 22.54 -1.48 4.37
C ILE A 141 23.02 -2.86 3.90
N ASP A 142 22.29 -3.90 4.21
CA ASP A 142 22.55 -5.25 3.73
C ASP A 142 21.93 -5.44 2.34
N THR A 143 22.75 -5.26 1.32
CA THR A 143 22.33 -5.37 -0.08
C THR A 143 22.11 -6.80 -0.56
N SER A 144 22.39 -7.81 0.26
CA SER A 144 22.08 -9.22 -0.04
C SER A 144 20.67 -9.63 0.42
N ARG A 145 20.00 -8.82 1.25
CA ARG A 145 18.74 -9.16 1.89
C ARG A 145 17.66 -8.10 1.66
N PRO A 146 16.61 -8.42 0.89
CA PRO A 146 15.49 -7.53 0.71
C PRO A 146 14.71 -7.38 2.04
N LEU A 147 14.07 -6.24 2.22
CA LEU A 147 13.12 -6.06 3.30
C LEU A 147 11.92 -6.99 3.08
N THR A 148 11.46 -7.65 4.14
CA THR A 148 10.33 -8.57 4.05
C THR A 148 9.01 -7.88 4.37
N GLU A 149 7.90 -8.45 3.92
CA GLU A 149 6.56 -7.98 4.27
C GLU A 149 6.32 -7.99 5.78
N SER A 150 6.84 -8.99 6.48
CA SER A 150 6.74 -9.08 7.94
C SER A 150 7.54 -8.00 8.64
N ALA A 151 8.72 -7.65 8.11
CA ALA A 151 9.55 -6.57 8.62
C ALA A 151 8.85 -5.19 8.45
N VAL A 152 8.22 -4.96 7.29
CA VAL A 152 7.41 -3.73 7.08
C VAL A 152 6.25 -3.68 8.09
N TYR A 153 5.54 -4.78 8.32
CA TYR A 153 4.45 -4.81 9.28
C TYR A 153 4.93 -4.51 10.72
N ALA A 154 6.03 -5.13 11.14
CA ALA A 154 6.64 -4.88 12.45
C ALA A 154 7.10 -3.42 12.58
N MET A 155 7.75 -2.87 11.55
CA MET A 155 8.16 -1.47 11.49
C MET A 155 6.97 -0.53 11.69
N LEU A 156 5.87 -0.70 10.96
CA LEU A 156 4.68 0.15 11.10
C LEU A 156 4.12 0.13 12.52
N LYS A 157 4.09 -1.06 13.15
CA LYS A 157 3.62 -1.22 14.53
C LYS A 157 4.52 -0.49 15.53
N ASN A 158 5.84 -0.65 15.40
CA ASN A 158 6.82 -0.01 16.28
C ASN A 158 6.75 1.53 16.12
N ARG A 159 6.77 2.03 14.89
CA ARG A 159 6.68 3.48 14.62
C ARG A 159 5.38 4.10 15.13
N ALA A 160 4.26 3.37 15.05
CA ALA A 160 3.00 3.84 15.62
C ALA A 160 3.11 4.02 17.15
N ALA A 161 3.74 3.06 17.86
CA ALA A 161 3.94 3.13 19.30
C ALA A 161 4.90 4.27 19.69
N GLU A 162 6.04 4.37 19.02
CA GLU A 162 7.09 5.38 19.25
C GLU A 162 6.58 6.81 18.99
N SER A 163 5.69 6.99 18.01
CA SER A 163 5.12 8.31 17.64
C SER A 163 3.81 8.62 18.36
N GLU A 164 3.38 7.78 19.30
CA GLU A 164 2.08 7.91 19.98
C GLU A 164 0.90 8.04 19.02
N VAL A 165 0.94 7.27 17.93
CA VAL A 165 -0.13 7.19 16.94
C VAL A 165 -0.89 5.89 17.16
N GLN A 166 -2.23 5.96 17.07
CA GLN A 166 -3.06 4.77 17.15
C GLN A 166 -2.59 3.72 16.14
N THR A 167 -2.43 2.47 16.58
CA THR A 167 -2.00 1.34 15.76
C THR A 167 -2.79 1.25 14.46
N PHE A 168 -2.08 1.01 13.37
CA PHE A 168 -2.61 0.89 12.02
C PHE A 168 -1.87 -0.20 11.24
N THR A 169 -2.39 -0.56 10.09
CA THR A 169 -1.87 -1.61 9.22
C THR A 169 -1.38 -1.04 7.88
N PRO A 170 -0.59 -1.79 7.08
CA PRO A 170 -0.23 -1.38 5.72
C PRO A 170 -1.45 -1.06 4.86
N HIS A 171 -2.58 -1.74 5.11
CA HIS A 171 -3.82 -1.49 4.38
C HIS A 171 -4.45 -0.14 4.74
N ASP A 172 -4.23 0.33 5.97
CA ASP A 172 -4.71 1.64 6.40
C ASP A 172 -3.93 2.79 5.76
N LEU A 173 -2.62 2.62 5.51
CA LEU A 173 -1.84 3.57 4.68
C LEU A 173 -2.42 3.68 3.28
N ARG A 174 -2.70 2.55 2.65
CA ARG A 174 -3.30 2.52 1.33
C ARG A 174 -4.74 3.07 1.32
N ARG A 175 -5.50 2.84 2.39
CA ARG A 175 -6.81 3.46 2.60
C ARG A 175 -6.68 4.99 2.74
N THR A 176 -5.64 5.47 3.40
CA THR A 176 -5.33 6.90 3.51
C THR A 176 -5.15 7.52 2.13
N PHE A 177 -4.37 6.89 1.25
CA PHE A 177 -4.21 7.35 -0.13
C PHE A 177 -5.55 7.46 -0.88
N ALA A 178 -6.36 6.39 -0.86
CA ALA A 178 -7.67 6.40 -1.52
C ALA A 178 -8.58 7.51 -0.99
N THR A 179 -8.64 7.66 0.35
CA THR A 179 -9.44 8.72 0.99
C THR A 179 -8.98 10.10 0.56
N ARG A 180 -7.65 10.35 0.46
CA ARG A 180 -7.10 11.63 -0.01
C ARG A 180 -7.46 11.93 -1.47
N LEU A 181 -7.40 10.92 -2.34
CA LEU A 181 -7.83 11.09 -3.72
C LEU A 181 -9.31 11.49 -3.81
N PHE A 182 -10.18 10.87 -3.02
CA PHE A 182 -11.59 11.26 -2.96
C PHE A 182 -11.79 12.65 -2.37
N GLU A 183 -11.09 13.02 -1.31
CA GLU A 183 -11.10 14.35 -0.72
C GLU A 183 -10.67 15.42 -1.74
N ASN A 184 -9.73 15.10 -2.63
CA ASN A 184 -9.28 15.97 -3.72
C ASN A 184 -10.25 16.01 -4.92
N GLY A 185 -11.43 15.40 -4.84
CA GLY A 185 -12.46 15.49 -5.85
C GLY A 185 -12.42 14.40 -6.94
N ASN A 186 -11.44 13.50 -6.91
CA ASN A 186 -11.34 12.45 -7.92
C ASN A 186 -12.55 11.49 -7.87
N ASP A 187 -12.92 10.96 -9.03
CA ASP A 187 -13.98 9.96 -9.13
C ASP A 187 -13.46 8.53 -8.79
N ALA A 188 -14.40 7.60 -8.61
CA ALA A 188 -14.08 6.24 -8.22
C ALA A 188 -13.27 5.47 -9.28
N ASN A 189 -13.35 5.81 -10.56
CA ASN A 189 -12.57 5.16 -11.61
C ASN A 189 -11.11 5.60 -11.53
N ILE A 190 -10.86 6.90 -11.41
CA ILE A 190 -9.51 7.45 -11.22
C ILE A 190 -8.85 6.83 -9.97
N VAL A 191 -9.59 6.78 -8.86
CA VAL A 191 -9.07 6.17 -7.63
C VAL A 191 -8.80 4.67 -7.83
N ARG A 192 -9.69 3.94 -8.52
CA ARG A 192 -9.52 2.52 -8.83
C ARG A 192 -8.25 2.26 -9.65
N GLU A 193 -8.00 3.05 -10.67
CA GLU A 193 -6.83 2.93 -11.55
C GLU A 193 -5.55 3.18 -10.77
N ASN A 194 -5.45 4.28 -10.04
CA ASN A 194 -4.30 4.60 -9.20
C ASN A 194 -4.02 3.51 -8.15
N MET A 195 -5.08 2.93 -7.58
CA MET A 195 -4.95 1.83 -6.63
C MET A 195 -4.65 0.47 -7.29
N GLY A 196 -4.80 0.32 -8.59
CA GLY A 196 -4.70 -0.96 -9.28
C GLY A 196 -5.70 -1.98 -8.71
N HIS A 197 -6.98 -1.57 -8.51
CA HIS A 197 -8.05 -2.46 -8.13
C HIS A 197 -8.70 -3.07 -9.38
N SER A 198 -8.87 -4.39 -9.38
CA SER A 198 -9.57 -5.10 -10.45
C SER A 198 -11.08 -4.84 -10.44
N SER A 199 -11.64 -4.43 -9.31
CA SER A 199 -13.07 -4.15 -9.14
C SER A 199 -13.31 -2.76 -8.56
N ILE A 200 -14.22 -2.01 -9.15
CA ILE A 200 -14.65 -0.70 -8.67
C ILE A 200 -15.32 -0.76 -7.30
N LEU A 201 -16.03 -1.87 -7.01
CA LEU A 201 -16.67 -2.09 -5.71
C LEU A 201 -15.69 -2.02 -4.54
N THR A 202 -14.44 -2.44 -4.75
CA THR A 202 -13.39 -2.34 -3.74
C THR A 202 -12.99 -0.89 -3.48
N THR A 203 -13.06 -0.03 -4.50
CA THR A 203 -12.69 1.39 -4.41
C THR A 203 -13.81 2.22 -3.80
N GLN A 204 -15.05 1.98 -4.18
CA GLN A 204 -16.22 2.70 -3.67
C GLN A 204 -16.36 2.62 -2.14
N ARG A 205 -15.83 1.57 -1.51
CA ARG A 205 -15.79 1.45 -0.04
C ARG A 205 -15.03 2.57 0.67
N TYR A 206 -14.12 3.23 -0.03
CA TYR A 206 -13.33 4.35 0.50
C TYR A 206 -13.98 5.72 0.25
N ASP A 207 -15.00 5.79 -0.62
CA ASP A 207 -15.72 7.02 -0.91
C ASP A 207 -16.76 7.30 0.19
N LYS A 208 -16.40 8.18 1.11
CA LYS A 208 -17.33 8.64 2.16
C LYS A 208 -18.30 9.71 1.67
N ARG A 209 -18.02 10.32 0.50
CA ARG A 209 -18.83 11.43 -0.05
C ARG A 209 -20.19 10.94 -0.54
N ASP A 210 -20.29 9.66 -0.96
CA ASP A 210 -21.51 9.09 -1.52
C ASP A 210 -22.69 9.13 -0.52
N LYS A 211 -22.45 8.91 0.78
CA LYS A 211 -23.49 8.97 1.80
C LYS A 211 -24.01 10.40 2.00
N GLU A 212 -23.11 11.37 2.09
CA GLU A 212 -23.49 12.78 2.24
C GLU A 212 -24.11 13.33 0.95
N ARG A 213 -23.58 12.97 -0.23
CA ARG A 213 -24.14 13.36 -1.52
C ARG A 213 -25.52 12.75 -1.75
N ALA A 214 -25.71 11.48 -1.43
CA ALA A 214 -27.02 10.83 -1.52
C ALA A 214 -28.05 11.50 -0.60
N LEU A 215 -27.67 11.84 0.63
CA LEU A 215 -28.54 12.58 1.55
C LEU A 215 -28.84 14.00 1.06
N ARG A 216 -27.87 14.72 0.50
CA ARG A 216 -28.10 16.05 -0.09
C ARG A 216 -28.93 15.98 -1.35
N ALA A 217 -28.65 15.07 -2.26
CA ALA A 217 -29.43 14.87 -3.49
C ALA A 217 -30.90 14.60 -3.21
N THR A 218 -31.20 13.86 -2.15
CA THR A 218 -32.60 13.62 -1.74
C THR A 218 -33.25 14.88 -1.17
N ARG A 219 -32.47 15.76 -0.56
CA ARG A 219 -32.96 17.03 0.03
C ARG A 219 -33.27 18.09 -1.03
N ASP A 220 -32.57 18.03 -2.17
CA ASP A 220 -32.68 19.01 -3.25
C ASP A 220 -33.70 18.60 -4.34
N ILE A 221 -34.46 17.52 -4.11
CA ILE A 221 -35.58 17.13 -4.99
C ILE A 221 -36.76 18.02 -4.72
N HIS A 222 -36.99 18.96 -5.62
CA HIS A 222 -38.24 19.73 -5.65
C HIS A 222 -39.28 18.92 -6.44
N VAL A 223 -40.36 18.52 -5.78
CA VAL A 223 -41.43 17.71 -6.38
C VAL A 223 -42.55 18.57 -6.96
N ILE A 224 -42.58 19.88 -6.66
CA ILE A 224 -43.55 20.88 -7.17
C ILE A 224 -42.82 22.18 -7.41
#